data_a44d71a125f3f16c75abda76fc31fcef
#
_entry.id   a44d71a125f3f16c75abda76fc31fcef
#
_cell.length_a   1.000
_cell.length_b   1.000
_cell.length_c   1.000
_cell.angle_alpha   90.00
_cell.angle_beta   90.00
_cell.angle_gamma   90.00
#
_symmetry.space_group_name_H-M   'P 1'
#
loop_
_entity.id
_entity.type
_entity.pdbx_description
1 polymer ?
#
loop_
_entity_poly.entity_id
_entity_poly.type
_entity_poly.pdbx_seq_one_letter_code
_entity_poly.pdbx_strand_id
1 'polypeptide(L)'
;MKKLLFLLTFALGTGAAQAQVKFETKSTDAVREMAIKQGKLVFIDLYASWCPPCRMMERQVFSRKDVGEFMDQRFVAAKYDTDKATGRELMKRYGRDAIPLYLVFDTRGELLGRIQGAADAETFMDNLRTIIALSLIHI
;
A
#
# COMPACT_ATOMS: atom_id res chain seq x y z
N MET A 1 -58.36 -1.70 20.01
CA MET A 1 -57.05 -2.37 20.17
C MET A 1 -56.13 -1.85 19.03
N LYS A 2 -55.24 -0.93 19.35
CA LYS A 2 -54.32 -0.34 18.39
C LYS A 2 -53.07 -1.24 18.29
N LYS A 3 -52.87 -1.88 17.16
CA LYS A 3 -51.63 -2.60 16.86
C LYS A 3 -50.56 -1.58 16.50
N LEU A 4 -49.58 -1.40 17.38
CA LEU A 4 -48.42 -0.57 17.16
C LEU A 4 -47.43 -1.33 16.26
N LEU A 5 -47.36 -0.92 15.00
CA LEU A 5 -46.41 -1.49 14.02
C LEU A 5 -45.05 -0.84 14.28
N PHE A 6 -44.15 -1.60 14.90
CA PHE A 6 -42.75 -1.20 15.07
C PHE A 6 -42.02 -1.38 13.69
N LEU A 7 -41.85 -0.27 12.99
CA LEU A 7 -40.99 -0.22 11.82
C LEU A 7 -39.53 -0.25 12.31
N LEU A 8 -38.91 -1.43 12.18
CA LEU A 8 -37.49 -1.62 12.39
C LEU A 8 -36.74 -0.99 11.19
N THR A 9 -36.31 0.27 11.32
CA THR A 9 -35.43 0.89 10.34
C THR A 9 -34.05 0.27 10.46
N PHE A 10 -33.75 -0.65 9.56
CA PHE A 10 -32.40 -1.19 9.37
C PHE A 10 -31.53 -0.10 8.74
N ALA A 11 -30.80 0.63 9.57
CA ALA A 11 -29.79 1.57 9.11
C ALA A 11 -28.67 0.77 8.44
N LEU A 12 -28.69 0.70 7.11
CA LEU A 12 -27.54 0.29 6.33
C LEU A 12 -26.43 1.32 6.57
N GLY A 13 -25.53 0.98 7.48
CA GLY A 13 -24.28 1.69 7.63
C GLY A 13 -23.49 1.54 6.33
N THR A 14 -23.60 2.53 5.45
CA THR A 14 -22.66 2.67 4.33
C THR A 14 -21.30 3.00 4.92
N GLY A 15 -20.49 1.96 5.17
CA GLY A 15 -19.09 2.14 5.43
C GLY A 15 -18.50 2.92 4.27
N ALA A 16 -18.14 4.18 4.51
CA ALA A 16 -17.41 4.97 3.52
C ALA A 16 -16.14 4.19 3.16
N ALA A 17 -16.13 3.58 1.98
CA ALA A 17 -14.93 2.97 1.42
C ALA A 17 -13.86 4.07 1.40
N GLN A 18 -12.79 3.87 2.15
CA GLN A 18 -11.72 4.86 2.20
C GLN A 18 -11.10 4.96 0.82
N ALA A 19 -11.17 6.17 0.27
CA ALA A 19 -10.83 6.45 -1.13
C ALA A 19 -9.31 6.56 -1.38
N GLN A 20 -8.45 6.22 -0.44
CA GLN A 20 -7.00 6.40 -0.52
C GLN A 20 -6.24 5.17 -0.05
N VAL A 21 -4.97 5.06 -0.44
CA VAL A 21 -4.08 3.99 0.04
C VAL A 21 -3.92 4.07 1.56
N LYS A 22 -4.15 2.95 2.23
CA LYS A 22 -3.92 2.82 3.67
C LYS A 22 -2.51 2.32 3.91
N PHE A 23 -1.71 3.14 4.58
CA PHE A 23 -0.36 2.78 4.94
C PHE A 23 -0.25 2.39 6.41
N GLU A 24 0.29 1.22 6.67
CA GLU A 24 0.71 0.78 7.99
C GLU A 24 2.04 1.44 8.39
N THR A 25 2.20 1.67 9.70
CA THR A 25 3.45 2.17 10.29
C THR A 25 4.03 1.20 11.31
N LYS A 26 3.53 -0.03 11.31
CA LYS A 26 3.98 -1.13 12.18
C LYS A 26 5.35 -1.64 11.73
N SER A 27 5.95 -2.52 12.53
CA SER A 27 7.19 -3.19 12.14
C SER A 27 7.02 -4.00 10.84
N THR A 28 8.10 -4.20 10.11
CA THR A 28 8.09 -5.00 8.87
C THR A 28 7.57 -6.42 9.09
N ASP A 29 7.87 -7.03 10.24
CA ASP A 29 7.37 -8.36 10.60
C ASP A 29 5.86 -8.35 10.79
N ALA A 30 5.31 -7.35 11.50
CA ALA A 30 3.87 -7.23 11.70
C ALA A 30 3.13 -6.98 10.37
N VAL A 31 3.69 -6.19 9.47
CA VAL A 31 3.15 -5.97 8.12
C VAL A 31 3.13 -7.27 7.31
N ARG A 32 4.22 -8.03 7.37
CA ARG A 32 4.30 -9.34 6.71
C ARG A 32 3.28 -10.34 7.27
N GLU A 33 3.12 -10.40 8.59
CA GLU A 33 2.09 -11.25 9.21
C GLU A 33 0.67 -10.87 8.77
N MET A 34 0.37 -9.58 8.66
CA MET A 34 -0.89 -9.09 8.11
C MET A 34 -1.09 -9.55 6.68
N ALA A 35 -0.06 -9.47 5.85
CA ALA A 35 -0.11 -9.91 4.44
C ALA A 35 -0.36 -11.42 4.34
N ILE A 36 0.31 -12.24 5.17
CA ILE A 36 0.07 -13.70 5.24
C ILE A 36 -1.40 -13.99 5.58
N LYS A 37 -1.93 -13.35 6.62
CA LYS A 37 -3.33 -13.55 7.06
C LYS A 37 -4.35 -13.13 6.01
N GLN A 38 -4.04 -12.12 5.21
CA GLN A 38 -4.94 -11.59 4.18
C GLN A 38 -4.73 -12.20 2.79
N GLY A 39 -3.71 -13.04 2.61
CA GLY A 39 -3.34 -13.60 1.31
C GLY A 39 -2.90 -12.53 0.30
N LYS A 40 -2.20 -11.49 0.77
CA LYS A 40 -1.76 -10.34 -0.02
C LYS A 40 -0.24 -10.25 -0.09
N LEU A 41 0.27 -9.49 -1.04
CA LEU A 41 1.67 -9.10 -1.11
C LEU A 41 1.96 -7.94 -0.13
N VAL A 42 3.23 -7.68 0.12
CA VAL A 42 3.67 -6.51 0.90
C VAL A 42 4.16 -5.42 -0.04
N PHE A 43 3.66 -4.22 0.14
CA PHE A 43 4.14 -3.01 -0.54
C PHE A 43 4.77 -2.07 0.49
N ILE A 44 5.98 -1.60 0.23
CA ILE A 44 6.68 -0.65 1.09
C ILE A 44 7.02 0.61 0.31
N ASP A 45 6.59 1.77 0.84
CA ASP A 45 6.98 3.10 0.40
C ASP A 45 8.11 3.62 1.28
N LEU A 46 9.29 3.81 0.70
CA LEU A 46 10.42 4.49 1.32
C LEU A 46 10.42 5.96 0.89
N TYR A 47 10.19 6.83 1.83
CA TYR A 47 10.01 8.26 1.64
C TYR A 47 10.83 9.09 2.64
N ALA A 48 10.85 10.40 2.45
CA ALA A 48 11.26 11.36 3.47
C ALA A 48 10.30 12.57 3.46
N SER A 49 10.15 13.21 4.61
CA SER A 49 9.26 14.38 4.76
C SER A 49 9.66 15.59 3.90
N TRP A 50 10.95 15.73 3.63
CA TRP A 50 11.54 16.80 2.81
C TRP A 50 11.54 16.52 1.30
N CYS A 51 11.08 15.35 0.86
CA CYS A 51 11.15 14.88 -0.52
C CYS A 51 9.95 15.38 -1.35
N PRO A 52 10.11 16.34 -2.27
CA PRO A 52 9.00 16.87 -3.07
C PRO A 52 8.29 15.83 -3.93
N PRO A 53 8.97 14.91 -4.67
CA PRO A 53 8.28 13.88 -5.44
C PRO A 53 7.52 12.87 -4.55
N CYS A 54 7.99 12.61 -3.32
CA CYS A 54 7.24 11.78 -2.36
C CYS A 54 5.92 12.43 -1.98
N ARG A 55 5.92 13.75 -1.69
CA ARG A 55 4.69 14.51 -1.38
C ARG A 55 3.75 14.60 -2.58
N MET A 56 4.28 14.66 -3.80
CA MET A 56 3.47 14.64 -5.01
C MET A 56 2.73 13.30 -5.14
N MET A 57 3.42 12.16 -4.94
CA MET A 57 2.80 10.85 -4.93
C MET A 57 1.69 10.73 -3.89
N GLU A 58 1.93 11.21 -2.67
CA GLU A 58 0.93 11.18 -1.60
C GLU A 58 -0.34 11.97 -1.96
N ARG A 59 -0.17 13.17 -2.54
CA ARG A 59 -1.30 14.07 -2.86
C ARG A 59 -2.02 13.73 -4.16
N GLN A 60 -1.34 13.21 -5.17
CA GLN A 60 -1.88 13.05 -6.52
C GLN A 60 -2.11 11.61 -6.93
N VAL A 61 -1.47 10.64 -6.28
CA VAL A 61 -1.57 9.22 -6.60
C VAL A 61 -2.21 8.44 -5.46
N PHE A 62 -1.62 8.44 -4.28
CA PHE A 62 -2.11 7.63 -3.16
C PHE A 62 -3.42 8.13 -2.56
N SER A 63 -3.80 9.38 -2.79
CA SER A 63 -5.11 9.94 -2.39
C SER A 63 -6.26 9.51 -3.31
N ARG A 64 -5.98 8.91 -4.48
CA ARG A 64 -7.01 8.53 -5.45
C ARG A 64 -7.74 7.27 -5.02
N LYS A 65 -9.04 7.25 -5.25
CA LYS A 65 -9.92 6.11 -4.94
C LYS A 65 -9.54 4.86 -5.72
N ASP A 66 -9.30 4.98 -7.03
CA ASP A 66 -8.95 3.86 -7.90
C ASP A 66 -7.60 3.23 -7.49
N VAL A 67 -6.62 4.04 -7.13
CA VAL A 67 -5.32 3.55 -6.59
C VAL A 67 -5.53 2.88 -5.24
N GLY A 68 -6.31 3.48 -4.34
CA GLY A 68 -6.62 2.90 -3.03
C GLY A 68 -7.28 1.53 -3.13
N GLU A 69 -8.29 1.38 -4.01
CA GLU A 69 -8.97 0.11 -4.27
C GLU A 69 -8.03 -0.94 -4.89
N PHE A 70 -7.23 -0.54 -5.87
CA PHE A 70 -6.22 -1.41 -6.50
C PHE A 70 -5.21 -1.94 -5.48
N MET A 71 -4.72 -1.06 -4.61
CA MET A 71 -3.75 -1.41 -3.57
C MET A 71 -4.36 -2.29 -2.49
N ASP A 72 -5.54 -1.93 -1.98
CA ASP A 72 -6.21 -2.67 -0.91
C ASP A 72 -6.54 -4.12 -1.31
N GLN A 73 -6.88 -4.37 -2.57
CA GLN A 73 -7.16 -5.72 -3.05
C GLN A 73 -5.93 -6.63 -3.12
N ARG A 74 -4.72 -6.08 -3.24
CA ARG A 74 -3.51 -6.83 -3.60
C ARG A 74 -2.40 -6.77 -2.58
N PHE A 75 -2.37 -5.70 -1.79
CA PHE A 75 -1.24 -5.41 -0.91
C PHE A 75 -1.67 -5.10 0.52
N VAL A 76 -0.84 -5.45 1.47
CA VAL A 76 -0.70 -4.71 2.73
C VAL A 76 0.39 -3.68 2.49
N ALA A 77 0.02 -2.41 2.52
CA ALA A 77 0.93 -1.32 2.25
C ALA A 77 1.47 -0.72 3.56
N ALA A 78 2.77 -0.47 3.60
CA ALA A 78 3.44 0.22 4.70
C ALA A 78 4.33 1.33 4.17
N LYS A 79 4.63 2.35 5.00
CA LYS A 79 5.56 3.41 4.64
C LYS A 79 6.56 3.67 5.76
N TYR A 80 7.81 3.88 5.38
CA TYR A 80 8.90 4.15 6.32
C TYR A 80 9.73 5.34 5.88
N ASP A 81 9.94 6.25 6.80
CA ASP A 81 10.80 7.42 6.62
C ASP A 81 12.27 7.00 6.60
N THR A 82 12.99 7.33 5.55
CA THR A 82 14.42 7.00 5.38
C THR A 82 15.34 7.74 6.35
N ASP A 83 14.86 8.78 7.01
CA ASP A 83 15.59 9.45 8.09
C ASP A 83 15.45 8.72 9.44
N LYS A 84 14.57 7.71 9.53
CA LYS A 84 14.36 6.87 10.71
C LYS A 84 14.99 5.48 10.55
N ALA A 85 15.17 4.77 11.67
CA ALA A 85 15.93 3.53 11.73
C ALA A 85 15.47 2.48 10.70
N THR A 86 14.19 2.13 10.71
CA THR A 86 13.64 1.09 9.80
C THR A 86 13.77 1.48 8.33
N GLY A 87 13.41 2.71 7.97
CA GLY A 87 13.51 3.20 6.60
C GLY A 87 14.96 3.26 6.11
N ARG A 88 15.89 3.69 6.99
CA ARG A 88 17.32 3.72 6.70
C ARG A 88 17.90 2.33 6.46
N GLU A 89 17.50 1.35 7.28
CA GLU A 89 17.93 -0.04 7.11
C GLU A 89 17.41 -0.64 5.79
N LEU A 90 16.13 -0.45 5.49
CA LEU A 90 15.53 -0.90 4.24
C LEU A 90 16.19 -0.24 3.02
N MET A 91 16.48 1.06 3.12
CA MET A 91 17.18 1.79 2.06
C MET A 91 18.60 1.26 1.85
N LYS A 92 19.34 0.98 2.92
CA LYS A 92 20.67 0.39 2.85
C LYS A 92 20.66 -1.00 2.20
N ARG A 93 19.62 -1.79 2.49
CA ARG A 93 19.52 -3.18 2.02
C ARG A 93 19.00 -3.28 0.58
N TYR A 94 18.03 -2.46 0.22
CA TYR A 94 17.29 -2.58 -1.05
C TYR A 94 17.39 -1.35 -1.95
N GLY A 95 17.85 -0.22 -1.42
CA GLY A 95 17.87 1.07 -2.11
C GLY A 95 19.06 1.26 -3.04
N ARG A 96 18.94 2.32 -3.86
CA ARG A 96 19.98 2.86 -4.73
C ARG A 96 19.89 4.39 -4.73
N ASP A 97 20.16 5.00 -3.61
CA ASP A 97 20.40 6.45 -3.44
C ASP A 97 19.28 7.43 -3.84
N ALA A 98 18.06 6.97 -4.13
CA ALA A 98 16.97 7.86 -4.50
C ALA A 98 15.61 7.44 -3.94
N ILE A 99 14.81 8.42 -3.56
CA ILE A 99 13.43 8.30 -3.08
C ILE A 99 12.50 9.18 -3.96
N PRO A 100 11.20 8.84 -4.09
CA PRO A 100 10.55 7.69 -3.48
C PRO A 100 11.05 6.36 -4.09
N LEU A 101 11.10 5.33 -3.25
CA LEU A 101 11.42 3.97 -3.67
C LEU A 101 10.34 3.03 -3.14
N TYR A 102 9.75 2.27 -4.03
CA TYR A 102 8.72 1.29 -3.70
C TYR A 102 9.27 -0.11 -3.83
N LEU A 103 9.03 -0.93 -2.82
CA LEU A 103 9.45 -2.32 -2.75
C LEU A 103 8.23 -3.22 -2.68
N VAL A 104 8.22 -4.29 -3.45
CA VAL A 104 7.17 -5.31 -3.41
C VAL A 104 7.78 -6.63 -2.97
N PHE A 105 7.22 -7.23 -1.93
CA PHE A 105 7.66 -8.51 -1.39
C PHE A 105 6.52 -9.54 -1.41
N ASP A 106 6.89 -10.80 -1.52
CA ASP A 106 5.97 -11.91 -1.25
C ASP A 106 5.83 -12.16 0.27
N THR A 107 4.96 -13.10 0.64
CA THR A 107 4.73 -13.48 2.05
C THR A 107 5.91 -14.23 2.68
N ARG A 108 6.86 -14.72 1.89
CA ARG A 108 8.11 -15.31 2.37
C ARG A 108 9.17 -14.26 2.70
N GLY A 109 8.93 -13.00 2.28
CA GLY A 109 9.85 -11.88 2.46
C GLY A 109 10.87 -11.76 1.31
N GLU A 110 10.61 -12.40 0.18
CA GLU A 110 11.43 -12.25 -1.02
C GLU A 110 11.02 -11.01 -1.81
N LEU A 111 11.99 -10.24 -2.26
CA LEU A 111 11.77 -9.06 -3.08
C LEU A 111 11.35 -9.46 -4.49
N LEU A 112 10.14 -9.10 -4.88
CA LEU A 112 9.58 -9.35 -6.21
C LEU A 112 9.94 -8.25 -7.21
N GLY A 113 10.05 -7.01 -6.75
CA GLY A 113 10.38 -5.89 -7.62
C GLY A 113 10.55 -4.56 -6.89
N ARG A 114 11.08 -3.58 -7.62
CA ARG A 114 11.29 -2.20 -7.18
C ARG A 114 10.73 -1.23 -8.21
N ILE A 115 10.17 -0.14 -7.74
CA ILE A 115 9.78 1.00 -8.57
C ILE A 115 10.44 2.22 -7.96
N GLN A 116 11.20 2.97 -8.75
CA GLN A 116 11.90 4.15 -8.29
C GLN A 116 11.34 5.40 -8.93
N GLY A 117 11.17 6.44 -8.13
CA GLY A 117 10.72 7.75 -8.58
C GLY A 117 9.21 7.90 -8.58
N ALA A 118 8.78 9.12 -8.87
CA ALA A 118 7.38 9.48 -8.95
C ALA A 118 6.82 9.19 -10.35
N ALA A 119 5.53 8.86 -10.42
CA ALA A 119 4.81 8.59 -11.65
C ALA A 119 3.36 9.05 -11.49
N ASP A 120 2.63 9.19 -12.60
CA ASP A 120 1.18 9.31 -12.55
C ASP A 120 0.52 8.00 -12.08
N ALA A 121 -0.76 8.06 -11.72
CA ALA A 121 -1.48 6.94 -11.13
C ALA A 121 -1.56 5.70 -12.06
N GLU A 122 -1.74 5.90 -13.35
CA GLU A 122 -1.85 4.81 -14.32
C GLU A 122 -0.50 4.10 -14.47
N THR A 123 0.55 4.85 -14.73
CA THR A 123 1.93 4.33 -14.80
C THR A 123 2.33 3.61 -13.51
N PHE A 124 1.99 4.17 -12.34
CA PHE A 124 2.25 3.53 -11.06
C PHE A 124 1.57 2.17 -10.93
N MET A 125 0.27 2.10 -11.23
CA MET A 125 -0.47 0.83 -11.19
C MET A 125 0.02 -0.17 -12.22
N ASP A 126 0.40 0.25 -13.43
CA ASP A 126 0.93 -0.62 -14.47
C ASP A 126 2.28 -1.23 -14.10
N ASN A 127 3.14 -0.46 -13.48
CA ASN A 127 4.41 -0.97 -12.92
C ASN A 127 4.15 -2.07 -11.87
N LEU A 128 3.17 -1.85 -10.99
CA LEU A 128 2.79 -2.87 -10.00
C LEU A 128 2.17 -4.12 -10.66
N ARG A 129 1.32 -3.97 -11.66
CA ARG A 129 0.76 -5.10 -12.43
C ARG A 129 1.86 -5.92 -13.06
N THR A 130 2.89 -5.29 -13.60
CA THR A 130 4.05 -5.97 -14.19
C THR A 130 4.80 -6.79 -13.15
N ILE A 131 5.07 -6.24 -11.97
CA ILE A 131 5.72 -6.98 -10.87
C ILE A 131 4.88 -8.17 -10.45
N ILE A 132 3.57 -8.00 -10.27
CA ILE A 132 2.65 -9.07 -9.91
C ILE A 132 2.66 -10.19 -10.96
N ALA A 133 2.57 -9.84 -12.24
CA ALA A 133 2.57 -10.80 -13.35
C ALA A 133 3.86 -11.61 -13.40
N LEU A 134 5.02 -10.96 -13.23
CA LEU A 134 6.33 -11.64 -13.19
C LEU A 134 6.46 -12.58 -11.99
N SER A 135 5.88 -12.23 -10.83
CA SER A 135 5.89 -13.08 -9.65
C SER A 135 5.13 -14.40 -9.85
N LEU A 136 4.09 -14.40 -10.68
CA LEU A 136 3.30 -15.60 -10.98
C LEU A 136 4.01 -16.59 -11.92
N ILE A 137 5.00 -16.13 -12.68
CA ILE A 137 5.76 -16.98 -13.64
C ILE A 137 6.84 -17.80 -12.92
N HIS A 138 7.25 -17.38 -11.71
CA HIS A 138 8.34 -18.01 -10.94
C HIS A 138 7.85 -19.00 -9.87
N ILE A 139 6.58 -19.40 -9.94
CA ILE A 139 6.00 -20.41 -9.03
C ILE A 139 6.20 -21.82 -9.59
#